data_08bb62dd24c8de87280367b857110eb3
#
_entry.id   08bb62dd24c8de87280367b857110eb3
#
_cell.length_a   1.000
_cell.length_b   1.000
_cell.length_c   1.000
_cell.angle_alpha   90.00
_cell.angle_beta   90.00
_cell.angle_gamma   90.00
#
_symmetry.space_group_name_H-M   'P 1'
#
loop_
_entity.id
_entity.type
_entity.pdbx_description
1 polymer ?
#
loop_
_entity_poly.entity_id
_entity_poly.type
_entity_poly.pdbx_seq_one_letter_code
_entity_poly.pdbx_strand_id
1 'polypeptide(L)'
;MSMYAVCRAIRRRPHADDVQTGSVQSGSSEAYLMSSPREFVLTLSCRDTKGIVFAVSGLLFEAGCNIVDSQQFGDVLNDGGSGLFFMRVHFEAPEALAECTQLHALLAPLRQRFGMETQVNALARKPRLLLMVSQHGHCLNDLLFRCDSGQLPAQVVAVVSNHPDFAELSALHGVPFHHLPLQAGAAPAAKRAQETQIEELVADLQVDLVVLARYMQILSPEFCAFLYGSGRYGLLPAGVYLKTL
;
A
#
# COMPACT_ATOMS: atom_id res chain seq x y z
N MET A 1 -20.85 12.21 20.04
CA MET A 1 -22.08 11.75 19.34
C MET A 1 -21.67 11.06 18.06
N SER A 2 -22.08 9.85 17.95
CA SER A 2 -21.76 8.78 17.04
C SER A 2 -22.08 9.11 15.58
N MET A 3 -21.16 8.77 14.65
CA MET A 3 -21.47 8.63 13.22
C MET A 3 -20.90 7.28 12.73
N TYR A 4 -21.61 6.22 13.13
CA TYR A 4 -21.58 4.93 12.46
C TYR A 4 -22.96 4.73 11.83
N ALA A 5 -23.05 4.79 10.54
CA ALA A 5 -24.11 4.14 9.79
C ALA A 5 -23.76 4.08 8.29
N VAL A 6 -24.08 2.88 7.72
CA VAL A 6 -24.32 2.59 6.28
C VAL A 6 -23.07 2.15 5.52
N CYS A 7 -23.01 0.91 4.97
CA CYS A 7 -23.99 0.16 4.21
C CYS A 7 -23.77 -1.35 4.31
N ARG A 8 -24.78 -2.07 4.75
CA ARG A 8 -24.93 -3.51 4.56
C ARG A 8 -25.80 -3.74 3.33
N ALA A 9 -25.23 -4.07 2.19
CA ALA A 9 -25.96 -4.67 1.08
C ALA A 9 -25.74 -6.19 1.11
N ILE A 10 -26.73 -6.89 1.65
CA ILE A 10 -26.80 -8.35 1.68
C ILE A 10 -27.18 -8.81 0.26
N ARG A 11 -26.23 -9.42 -0.47
CA ARG A 11 -26.58 -10.26 -1.62
C ARG A 11 -26.92 -11.64 -1.11
N ARG A 12 -28.22 -12.00 -1.18
CA ARG A 12 -28.70 -13.38 -1.00
C ARG A 12 -28.16 -14.24 -2.14
N ARG A 13 -27.53 -15.36 -1.79
CA ARG A 13 -27.23 -16.45 -2.73
C ARG A 13 -28.56 -17.19 -3.04
N PRO A 14 -28.82 -17.58 -4.28
CA PRO A 14 -29.91 -18.50 -4.58
C PRO A 14 -29.52 -19.93 -4.15
N HIS A 15 -30.53 -20.66 -3.67
CA HIS A 15 -30.48 -22.04 -3.25
C HIS A 15 -30.22 -22.97 -4.46
N ALA A 16 -29.37 -23.95 -4.24
CA ALA A 16 -29.15 -25.04 -5.18
C ALA A 16 -30.30 -26.06 -5.01
N ASP A 17 -31.03 -26.31 -6.07
CA ASP A 17 -31.72 -27.57 -6.36
C ASP A 17 -32.21 -27.49 -7.81
N ASP A 18 -31.48 -28.15 -8.70
CA ASP A 18 -32.03 -28.87 -9.86
C ASP A 18 -30.87 -29.57 -10.61
N VAL A 19 -30.75 -30.85 -10.32
CA VAL A 19 -29.87 -31.76 -11.04
C VAL A 19 -30.61 -32.23 -12.28
N GLN A 20 -30.18 -31.84 -13.48
CA GLN A 20 -30.47 -32.60 -14.70
C GLN A 20 -29.18 -33.05 -15.35
N THR A 21 -29.06 -34.37 -15.41
CA THR A 21 -28.02 -35.14 -16.09
C THR A 21 -28.16 -34.97 -17.62
N GLY A 22 -27.16 -34.36 -18.23
CA GLY A 22 -27.00 -34.31 -19.70
C GLY A 22 -25.60 -34.71 -20.09
N SER A 23 -25.50 -35.67 -20.99
CA SER A 23 -24.34 -36.42 -21.46
C SER A 23 -23.16 -35.54 -21.92
N VAL A 24 -21.97 -35.95 -21.47
CA VAL A 24 -20.65 -35.40 -21.77
C VAL A 24 -20.28 -35.66 -23.22
N GLN A 25 -20.05 -34.61 -24.01
CA GLN A 25 -19.19 -34.65 -25.18
C GLN A 25 -17.85 -34.02 -24.82
N SER A 26 -16.80 -34.79 -25.02
CA SER A 26 -15.39 -34.42 -24.88
C SER A 26 -15.02 -33.41 -25.99
N GLY A 27 -15.07 -32.14 -25.64
CA GLY A 27 -14.50 -31.04 -26.43
C GLY A 27 -13.29 -30.51 -25.69
N SER A 28 -12.16 -30.49 -26.40
CA SER A 28 -10.85 -29.98 -26.02
C SER A 28 -10.91 -28.77 -25.11
N SER A 29 -10.41 -28.96 -23.90
CA SER A 29 -10.19 -27.92 -22.89
C SER A 29 -9.00 -27.06 -23.32
N GLU A 30 -9.20 -26.16 -24.29
CA GLU A 30 -8.30 -25.03 -24.46
C GLU A 30 -8.50 -24.11 -23.26
N ALA A 31 -7.46 -24.11 -22.43
CA ALA A 31 -7.36 -23.29 -21.26
C ALA A 31 -7.66 -21.82 -21.60
N TYR A 32 -8.81 -21.35 -21.19
CA TYR A 32 -9.11 -19.93 -21.06
C TYR A 32 -8.23 -19.42 -19.91
N LEU A 33 -6.96 -19.17 -20.23
CA LEU A 33 -6.06 -18.37 -19.39
C LEU A 33 -6.63 -16.95 -19.37
N MET A 34 -7.59 -16.74 -18.48
CA MET A 34 -8.00 -15.40 -18.07
C MET A 34 -6.75 -14.72 -17.55
N SER A 35 -6.10 -13.91 -18.36
CA SER A 35 -5.07 -12.99 -17.89
C SER A 35 -5.76 -12.13 -16.83
N SER A 36 -5.31 -12.24 -15.57
CA SER A 36 -5.83 -11.41 -14.50
C SER A 36 -5.73 -9.96 -14.93
N PRO A 37 -6.79 -9.15 -14.75
CA PRO A 37 -6.76 -7.74 -15.10
C PRO A 37 -5.54 -7.10 -14.44
N ARG A 38 -4.78 -6.34 -15.21
CA ARG A 38 -3.60 -5.67 -14.68
C ARG A 38 -4.05 -4.45 -13.91
N GLU A 39 -3.83 -4.49 -12.62
CA GLU A 39 -4.21 -3.44 -11.70
C GLU A 39 -3.07 -2.45 -11.49
N PHE A 40 -3.41 -1.18 -11.46
CA PHE A 40 -2.48 -0.08 -11.25
C PHE A 40 -3.01 0.91 -10.22
N VAL A 41 -2.09 1.60 -9.56
CA VAL A 41 -2.39 2.76 -8.73
C VAL A 41 -1.71 3.97 -9.34
N LEU A 42 -2.52 4.97 -9.70
CA LEU A 42 -2.09 6.32 -10.03
C LEU A 42 -2.17 7.18 -8.76
N THR A 43 -1.09 7.84 -8.42
CA THR A 43 -1.09 8.96 -7.47
C THR A 43 -0.71 10.23 -8.21
N LEU A 44 -1.39 11.32 -7.89
CA LEU A 44 -1.09 12.61 -8.47
C LEU A 44 -1.21 13.74 -7.44
N SER A 45 -0.44 14.79 -7.67
CA SER A 45 -0.55 16.06 -6.94
C SER A 45 -0.42 17.24 -7.90
N CYS A 46 -1.21 18.28 -7.68
CA CYS A 46 -1.15 19.52 -8.43
C CYS A 46 -1.81 20.67 -7.65
N ARG A 47 -1.77 21.90 -8.17
CA ARG A 47 -2.61 22.98 -7.62
C ARG A 47 -4.09 22.65 -7.81
N ASP A 48 -4.89 22.92 -6.77
CA ASP A 48 -6.32 22.67 -6.82
C ASP A 48 -6.98 23.56 -7.89
N THR A 49 -7.62 22.90 -8.85
CA THR A 49 -8.27 23.54 -9.99
C THR A 49 -9.47 22.74 -10.43
N LYS A 50 -10.53 23.43 -10.87
CA LYS A 50 -11.74 22.77 -11.36
C LYS A 50 -11.46 21.86 -12.57
N GLY A 51 -12.04 20.66 -12.53
CA GLY A 51 -12.02 19.72 -13.65
C GLY A 51 -10.91 18.66 -13.61
N ILE A 52 -10.04 18.62 -12.60
CA ILE A 52 -8.98 17.61 -12.44
C ILE A 52 -9.59 16.20 -12.43
N VAL A 53 -10.55 15.94 -11.55
CA VAL A 53 -11.19 14.62 -11.41
C VAL A 53 -11.84 14.18 -12.71
N PHE A 54 -12.61 15.08 -13.35
CA PHE A 54 -13.25 14.79 -14.65
C PHE A 54 -12.20 14.44 -15.73
N ALA A 55 -11.12 15.22 -15.82
CA ALA A 55 -10.10 15.01 -16.83
C ALA A 55 -9.35 13.68 -16.62
N VAL A 56 -9.02 13.34 -15.38
CA VAL A 56 -8.34 12.06 -15.05
C VAL A 56 -9.28 10.88 -15.30
N SER A 57 -10.50 10.92 -14.78
CA SER A 57 -11.47 9.84 -14.96
C SER A 57 -11.88 9.65 -16.42
N GLY A 58 -12.06 10.74 -17.17
CA GLY A 58 -12.37 10.71 -18.60
C GLY A 58 -11.24 10.09 -19.41
N LEU A 59 -10.00 10.49 -19.15
CA LEU A 59 -8.83 9.91 -19.83
C LEU A 59 -8.72 8.41 -19.59
N LEU A 60 -8.88 7.96 -18.33
CA LEU A 60 -8.83 6.54 -18.00
C LEU A 60 -9.97 5.77 -18.66
N PHE A 61 -11.18 6.34 -18.68
CA PHE A 61 -12.35 5.75 -19.34
C PHE A 61 -12.13 5.62 -20.85
N GLU A 62 -11.67 6.67 -21.54
CA GLU A 62 -11.38 6.66 -22.98
C GLU A 62 -10.27 5.65 -23.33
N ALA A 63 -9.35 5.41 -22.41
CA ALA A 63 -8.31 4.40 -22.56
C ALA A 63 -8.77 2.96 -22.26
N GLY A 64 -10.06 2.76 -21.95
CA GLY A 64 -10.63 1.45 -21.65
C GLY A 64 -10.30 0.91 -20.26
N CYS A 65 -9.83 1.77 -19.34
CA CYS A 65 -9.56 1.41 -17.95
C CYS A 65 -10.85 1.40 -17.12
N ASN A 66 -10.92 0.49 -16.13
CA ASN A 66 -11.99 0.44 -15.15
C ASN A 66 -11.49 0.97 -13.79
N ILE A 67 -12.08 2.05 -13.27
CA ILE A 67 -11.72 2.61 -11.96
C ILE A 67 -12.37 1.76 -10.87
N VAL A 68 -11.54 1.16 -10.00
CA VAL A 68 -11.95 0.30 -8.88
C VAL A 68 -12.19 1.13 -7.62
N ASP A 69 -11.27 2.06 -7.33
CA ASP A 69 -11.33 2.96 -6.17
C ASP A 69 -10.70 4.31 -6.51
N SER A 70 -11.25 5.39 -5.94
CA SER A 70 -10.71 6.73 -6.11
C SER A 70 -10.83 7.51 -4.80
N GLN A 71 -9.73 8.06 -4.36
CA GLN A 71 -9.62 8.89 -3.17
C GLN A 71 -9.00 10.23 -3.54
N GLN A 72 -9.56 11.31 -3.01
CA GLN A 72 -9.08 12.66 -3.28
C GLN A 72 -9.07 13.51 -2.02
N PHE A 73 -8.11 14.40 -1.95
CA PHE A 73 -7.94 15.33 -0.84
C PHE A 73 -7.47 16.68 -1.38
N GLY A 74 -8.14 17.75 -0.97
CA GLY A 74 -7.73 19.13 -1.25
C GLY A 74 -7.26 19.80 0.04
N ASP A 75 -6.07 20.38 0.01
CA ASP A 75 -5.51 21.14 1.12
C ASP A 75 -5.84 22.63 0.94
N VAL A 76 -6.90 23.09 1.63
CA VAL A 76 -7.55 24.38 1.38
C VAL A 76 -6.69 25.54 1.87
N LEU A 77 -6.44 26.53 1.00
CA LEU A 77 -5.64 27.73 1.30
C LEU A 77 -6.17 28.58 2.47
N ASN A 78 -7.47 28.57 2.76
CA ASN A 78 -8.09 29.43 3.75
C ASN A 78 -7.71 29.10 5.20
N ASP A 79 -7.22 27.87 5.47
CA ASP A 79 -6.79 27.41 6.80
C ASP A 79 -5.27 27.27 6.92
N GLY A 80 -4.50 27.97 6.09
CA GLY A 80 -3.04 27.87 6.05
C GLY A 80 -2.52 26.66 5.27
N GLY A 81 -3.37 26.01 4.49
CA GLY A 81 -3.02 24.89 3.62
C GLY A 81 -2.22 25.34 2.39
N SER A 82 -1.64 24.38 1.69
CA SER A 82 -0.76 24.57 0.52
C SER A 82 -1.52 24.92 -0.77
N GLY A 83 -2.85 24.74 -0.81
CA GLY A 83 -3.65 24.86 -2.02
C GLY A 83 -3.37 23.75 -3.03
N LEU A 84 -2.88 22.61 -2.56
CA LEU A 84 -2.59 21.43 -3.35
C LEU A 84 -3.77 20.46 -3.34
N PHE A 85 -3.98 19.84 -4.48
CA PHE A 85 -4.92 18.74 -4.67
C PHE A 85 -4.13 17.44 -4.82
N PHE A 86 -4.57 16.41 -4.13
CA PHE A 86 -4.02 15.06 -4.17
C PHE A 86 -5.11 14.08 -4.60
N MET A 87 -4.78 13.15 -5.48
CA MET A 87 -5.70 12.11 -5.88
C MET A 87 -4.95 10.77 -6.00
N ARG A 88 -5.58 9.71 -5.53
CA ARG A 88 -5.18 8.33 -5.72
C ARG A 88 -6.29 7.60 -6.45
N VAL A 89 -5.95 6.92 -7.54
CA VAL A 89 -6.89 6.12 -8.33
C VAL A 89 -6.34 4.71 -8.45
N HIS A 90 -7.11 3.73 -8.03
CA HIS A 90 -6.88 2.33 -8.28
C HIS A 90 -7.74 1.93 -9.47
N PHE A 91 -7.14 1.34 -10.50
CA PHE A 91 -7.83 1.00 -11.74
C PHE A 91 -7.24 -0.25 -12.39
N GLU A 92 -8.09 -0.93 -13.15
CA GLU A 92 -7.74 -2.02 -14.04
C GLU A 92 -7.47 -1.45 -15.44
N ALA A 93 -6.37 -1.87 -16.05
CA ALA A 93 -6.01 -1.46 -17.41
C ALA A 93 -6.19 -2.61 -18.40
N PRO A 94 -6.58 -2.31 -19.66
CA PRO A 94 -6.62 -3.30 -20.73
C PRO A 94 -5.22 -3.79 -21.09
N GLU A 95 -5.12 -4.94 -21.72
CA GLU A 95 -3.84 -5.56 -22.11
C GLU A 95 -2.95 -4.63 -22.96
N ALA A 96 -3.55 -3.76 -23.75
CA ALA A 96 -2.84 -2.76 -24.55
C ALA A 96 -2.07 -1.71 -23.69
N LEU A 97 -2.41 -1.56 -22.42
CA LEU A 97 -1.79 -0.63 -21.45
C LEU A 97 -1.12 -1.39 -20.30
N ALA A 98 -0.41 -2.44 -20.63
CA ALA A 98 0.19 -3.38 -19.68
C ALA A 98 1.39 -2.83 -18.91
N GLU A 99 2.01 -1.75 -19.38
CA GLU A 99 3.26 -1.20 -18.86
C GLU A 99 3.07 0.19 -18.27
N CYS A 100 3.71 0.46 -17.12
CA CYS A 100 3.68 1.78 -16.50
C CYS A 100 4.15 2.89 -17.45
N THR A 101 5.07 2.61 -18.36
CA THR A 101 5.58 3.55 -19.36
C THR A 101 4.48 4.03 -20.33
N GLN A 102 3.58 3.14 -20.74
CA GLN A 102 2.44 3.47 -21.59
C GLN A 102 1.43 4.35 -20.86
N LEU A 103 1.17 4.04 -19.58
CA LEU A 103 0.30 4.83 -18.71
C LEU A 103 0.89 6.21 -18.42
N HIS A 104 2.22 6.31 -18.23
CA HIS A 104 2.90 7.60 -18.12
C HIS A 104 2.77 8.45 -19.39
N ALA A 105 2.87 7.83 -20.55
CA ALA A 105 2.67 8.52 -21.84
C ALA A 105 1.21 8.98 -22.01
N LEU A 106 0.25 8.14 -21.64
CA LEU A 106 -1.18 8.47 -21.64
C LEU A 106 -1.49 9.69 -20.77
N LEU A 107 -0.85 9.80 -19.59
CA LEU A 107 -1.07 10.90 -18.66
C LEU A 107 -0.33 12.20 -19.03
N ALA A 108 0.58 12.19 -20.00
CA ALA A 108 1.42 13.33 -20.35
C ALA A 108 0.61 14.60 -20.69
N PRO A 109 -0.50 14.58 -21.44
CA PRO A 109 -1.30 15.77 -21.72
C PRO A 109 -1.89 16.41 -20.46
N LEU A 110 -2.34 15.59 -19.50
CA LEU A 110 -2.88 16.08 -18.23
C LEU A 110 -1.80 16.68 -17.34
N ARG A 111 -0.61 16.06 -17.32
CA ARG A 111 0.56 16.59 -16.60
C ARG A 111 0.91 17.99 -17.08
N GLN A 112 0.92 18.21 -18.39
CA GLN A 112 1.19 19.54 -18.97
C GLN A 112 0.07 20.53 -18.67
N ARG A 113 -1.20 20.10 -18.84
CA ARG A 113 -2.36 21.00 -18.68
C ARG A 113 -2.52 21.52 -17.24
N PHE A 114 -2.30 20.67 -16.26
CA PHE A 114 -2.56 20.98 -14.84
C PHE A 114 -1.28 21.15 -14.01
N GLY A 115 -0.09 21.01 -14.62
CA GLY A 115 1.18 21.06 -13.91
C GLY A 115 1.27 19.97 -12.83
N MET A 116 0.70 18.78 -13.10
CA MET A 116 0.62 17.73 -12.08
C MET A 116 1.85 16.83 -12.08
N GLU A 117 2.24 16.43 -10.87
CA GLU A 117 3.17 15.34 -10.64
C GLU A 117 2.38 14.04 -10.57
N THR A 118 2.82 13.01 -11.28
CA THR A 118 2.11 11.73 -11.33
C THR A 118 3.06 10.57 -11.12
N GLN A 119 2.61 9.55 -10.40
CA GLN A 119 3.28 8.26 -10.29
C GLN A 119 2.27 7.16 -10.59
N VAL A 120 2.70 6.16 -11.38
CA VAL A 120 1.91 4.97 -11.70
C VAL A 120 2.69 3.74 -11.25
N ASN A 121 2.05 2.92 -10.44
CA ASN A 121 2.63 1.68 -9.93
C ASN A 121 1.71 0.51 -10.28
N ALA A 122 2.28 -0.57 -10.83
CA ALA A 122 1.54 -1.81 -11.05
C ALA A 122 1.30 -2.53 -9.71
N LEU A 123 0.08 -3.02 -9.50
CA LEU A 123 -0.30 -3.82 -8.33
C LEU A 123 0.03 -5.32 -8.49
N ALA A 124 0.88 -5.67 -9.45
CA ALA A 124 1.25 -7.05 -9.74
C ALA A 124 1.90 -7.81 -8.56
N ARG A 125 2.32 -7.10 -7.53
CA ARG A 125 2.97 -7.66 -6.35
C ARG A 125 2.46 -6.97 -5.08
N LYS A 126 2.08 -7.78 -4.08
CA LYS A 126 1.81 -7.24 -2.74
C LYS A 126 3.06 -6.56 -2.19
N PRO A 127 2.98 -5.32 -1.68
CA PRO A 127 4.12 -4.65 -1.07
C PRO A 127 4.64 -5.46 0.13
N ARG A 128 5.96 -5.54 0.25
CA ARG A 128 6.67 -6.28 1.29
C ARG A 128 6.90 -5.36 2.48
N LEU A 129 6.26 -5.68 3.60
CA LEU A 129 6.32 -4.87 4.82
C LEU A 129 7.32 -5.45 5.83
N LEU A 130 8.14 -4.59 6.42
CA LEU A 130 8.87 -4.88 7.64
C LEU A 130 8.20 -4.09 8.79
N LEU A 131 7.72 -4.80 9.82
CA LEU A 131 7.04 -4.19 10.96
C LEU A 131 8.02 -4.05 12.13
N MET A 132 8.18 -2.83 12.63
CA MET A 132 9.00 -2.55 13.82
C MET A 132 8.09 -2.31 15.03
N VAL A 133 8.32 -3.03 16.12
CA VAL A 133 7.50 -2.97 17.33
C VAL A 133 8.37 -2.91 18.59
N SER A 134 7.86 -2.31 19.68
CA SER A 134 8.45 -2.38 21.02
C SER A 134 7.55 -3.22 21.95
N GLN A 135 7.18 -2.71 23.12
CA GLN A 135 6.43 -3.45 24.15
C GLN A 135 4.92 -3.57 23.91
N HIS A 136 4.34 -2.79 23.01
CA HIS A 136 2.89 -2.75 22.81
C HIS A 136 2.50 -3.32 21.45
N GLY A 137 1.86 -4.49 21.45
CA GLY A 137 1.62 -5.28 20.23
C GLY A 137 0.28 -5.05 19.54
N HIS A 138 -0.60 -4.15 20.01
CA HIS A 138 -1.94 -3.99 19.40
C HIS A 138 -1.89 -3.58 17.92
N CYS A 139 -0.98 -2.67 17.53
CA CYS A 139 -0.80 -2.30 16.14
C CYS A 139 -0.20 -3.44 15.31
N LEU A 140 0.76 -4.19 15.88
CA LEU A 140 1.35 -5.36 15.22
C LEU A 140 0.27 -6.41 14.94
N ASN A 141 -0.53 -6.76 15.95
CA ASN A 141 -1.60 -7.75 15.84
C ASN A 141 -2.65 -7.34 14.78
N ASP A 142 -3.08 -6.06 14.77
CA ASP A 142 -4.03 -5.56 13.78
C ASP A 142 -3.47 -5.65 12.35
N LEU A 143 -2.21 -5.27 12.14
CA LEU A 143 -1.56 -5.33 10.83
C LEU A 143 -1.40 -6.77 10.34
N LEU A 144 -0.94 -7.69 11.20
CA LEU A 144 -0.81 -9.11 10.86
C LEU A 144 -2.17 -9.69 10.48
N PHE A 145 -3.20 -9.47 11.31
CA PHE A 145 -4.56 -9.92 11.03
C PHE A 145 -5.11 -9.39 9.71
N ARG A 146 -4.92 -8.11 9.40
CA ARG A 146 -5.41 -7.49 8.14
C ARG A 146 -4.69 -8.03 6.92
N CYS A 147 -3.39 -8.31 7.02
CA CYS A 147 -2.64 -8.92 5.92
C CYS A 147 -3.14 -10.35 5.67
N ASP A 148 -3.32 -11.17 6.71
CA ASP A 148 -3.78 -12.55 6.60
C ASP A 148 -5.23 -12.65 6.10
N SER A 149 -6.11 -11.79 6.59
CA SER A 149 -7.51 -11.73 6.15
C SER A 149 -7.71 -11.13 4.77
N GLY A 150 -6.65 -10.63 4.13
CA GLY A 150 -6.71 -9.97 2.83
C GLY A 150 -7.32 -8.56 2.84
N GLN A 151 -7.62 -7.99 4.02
CA GLN A 151 -8.12 -6.62 4.16
C GLN A 151 -7.03 -5.59 3.81
N LEU A 152 -5.76 -5.93 4.07
CA LEU A 152 -4.59 -5.17 3.64
C LEU A 152 -3.83 -5.99 2.60
N PRO A 153 -3.82 -5.58 1.32
CA PRO A 153 -3.17 -6.33 0.25
C PRO A 153 -1.65 -6.14 0.30
N ALA A 154 -1.02 -6.60 1.38
CA ALA A 154 0.41 -6.51 1.63
C ALA A 154 0.93 -7.85 2.17
N GLN A 155 2.24 -8.05 2.13
CA GLN A 155 2.94 -9.20 2.70
C GLN A 155 3.88 -8.73 3.80
N VAL A 156 3.66 -9.16 5.03
CA VAL A 156 4.63 -8.96 6.11
C VAL A 156 5.76 -9.96 5.93
N VAL A 157 6.97 -9.46 5.72
CA VAL A 157 8.16 -10.30 5.45
C VAL A 157 9.06 -10.46 6.66
N ALA A 158 8.98 -9.54 7.62
CA ALA A 158 9.68 -9.64 8.90
C ALA A 158 9.03 -8.75 9.96
N VAL A 159 9.19 -9.16 11.22
CA VAL A 159 8.94 -8.33 12.41
C VAL A 159 10.28 -8.11 13.11
N VAL A 160 10.59 -6.86 13.41
CA VAL A 160 11.78 -6.44 14.17
C VAL A 160 11.33 -5.85 15.51
N SER A 161 11.94 -6.27 16.60
CA SER A 161 11.66 -5.71 17.93
C SER A 161 12.91 -5.61 18.80
N ASN A 162 12.94 -4.58 19.63
CA ASN A 162 13.92 -4.47 20.70
C ASN A 162 13.54 -5.26 21.98
N HIS A 163 12.39 -5.97 21.96
CA HIS A 163 11.90 -6.85 23.01
C HIS A 163 11.51 -8.22 22.44
N PRO A 164 11.61 -9.33 23.20
CA PRO A 164 11.31 -10.66 22.69
C PRO A 164 9.81 -11.02 22.66
N ASP A 165 8.93 -10.19 23.26
CA ASP A 165 7.56 -10.51 23.64
C ASP A 165 6.66 -10.99 22.48
N PHE A 166 6.95 -10.62 21.24
CA PHE A 166 6.10 -10.93 20.08
C PHE A 166 6.64 -12.02 19.16
N ALA A 167 7.64 -12.79 19.62
CA ALA A 167 8.19 -13.89 18.83
C ALA A 167 7.13 -14.96 18.52
N GLU A 168 6.35 -15.36 19.53
CA GLU A 168 5.29 -16.36 19.38
C GLU A 168 4.15 -15.85 18.47
N LEU A 169 3.72 -14.59 18.64
CA LEU A 169 2.71 -13.99 17.79
C LEU A 169 3.16 -13.97 16.31
N SER A 170 4.40 -13.57 16.06
CA SER A 170 4.96 -13.57 14.70
C SER A 170 5.03 -14.97 14.10
N ALA A 171 5.41 -15.97 14.90
CA ALA A 171 5.46 -17.35 14.48
C ALA A 171 4.06 -17.92 14.12
N LEU A 172 3.00 -17.55 14.87
CA LEU A 172 1.61 -17.94 14.57
C LEU A 172 1.16 -17.45 13.18
N HIS A 173 1.66 -16.29 12.74
CA HIS A 173 1.39 -15.74 11.42
C HIS A 173 2.42 -16.17 10.35
N GLY A 174 3.36 -17.07 10.70
CA GLY A 174 4.40 -17.55 9.79
C GLY A 174 5.41 -16.46 9.38
N VAL A 175 5.56 -15.39 10.19
CA VAL A 175 6.44 -14.26 9.90
C VAL A 175 7.73 -14.38 10.70
N PRO A 176 8.92 -14.27 10.07
CA PRO A 176 10.20 -14.22 10.77
C PRO A 176 10.26 -13.08 11.80
N PHE A 177 10.77 -13.40 12.99
CA PHE A 177 10.94 -12.44 14.08
C PHE A 177 12.41 -12.21 14.37
N HIS A 178 12.84 -10.94 14.36
CA HIS A 178 14.20 -10.53 14.65
C HIS A 178 14.24 -9.73 15.95
N HIS A 179 14.81 -10.32 16.97
CA HIS A 179 15.07 -9.65 18.25
C HIS A 179 16.38 -8.89 18.18
N LEU A 180 16.31 -7.57 18.11
CA LEU A 180 17.46 -6.65 18.07
C LEU A 180 17.41 -5.76 19.32
N PRO A 181 17.93 -6.24 20.47
CA PRO A 181 17.79 -5.53 21.74
C PRO A 181 18.52 -4.18 21.74
N LEU A 182 17.88 -3.17 22.30
CA LEU A 182 18.48 -1.86 22.55
C LEU A 182 18.06 -1.40 23.95
N GLN A 183 19.05 -1.18 24.82
CA GLN A 183 18.80 -0.72 26.17
C GLN A 183 18.42 0.76 26.19
N ALA A 184 17.59 1.16 27.16
CA ALA A 184 17.30 2.57 27.39
C ALA A 184 18.60 3.34 27.68
N GLY A 185 18.83 4.44 26.99
CA GLY A 185 20.07 5.22 27.12
C GLY A 185 21.29 4.60 26.46
N ALA A 186 21.12 3.62 25.56
CA ALA A 186 22.22 3.02 24.80
C ALA A 186 23.04 4.10 24.08
N ALA A 187 24.36 3.86 24.02
CA ALA A 187 25.27 4.75 23.30
C ALA A 187 24.88 4.86 21.81
N PRO A 188 25.14 6.02 21.17
CA PRO A 188 24.82 6.22 19.75
C PRO A 188 25.39 5.14 18.84
N ALA A 189 26.57 4.62 19.15
CA ALA A 189 27.21 3.54 18.39
C ALA A 189 26.41 2.22 18.45
N ALA A 190 25.86 1.85 19.60
CA ALA A 190 25.04 0.64 19.75
C ALA A 190 23.73 0.77 18.96
N LYS A 191 23.13 1.94 18.98
CA LYS A 191 21.94 2.25 18.19
C LYS A 191 22.25 2.16 16.69
N ARG A 192 23.35 2.75 16.23
CA ARG A 192 23.75 2.69 14.83
C ARG A 192 24.01 1.24 14.39
N ALA A 193 24.64 0.43 15.24
CA ALA A 193 24.86 -0.99 14.94
C ALA A 193 23.55 -1.76 14.80
N GLN A 194 22.53 -1.48 15.62
CA GLN A 194 21.19 -2.05 15.49
C GLN A 194 20.53 -1.62 14.17
N GLU A 195 20.57 -0.32 13.86
CA GLU A 195 19.97 0.23 12.63
C GLU A 195 20.65 -0.34 11.37
N THR A 196 21.98 -0.56 11.39
CA THR A 196 22.69 -1.22 10.28
C THR A 196 22.17 -2.64 10.03
N GLN A 197 21.90 -3.41 11.07
CA GLN A 197 21.30 -4.75 10.92
C GLN A 197 19.89 -4.67 10.30
N ILE A 198 19.14 -3.63 10.63
CA ILE A 198 17.80 -3.42 10.02
C ILE A 198 17.95 -3.00 8.55
N GLU A 199 18.95 -2.18 8.20
CA GLU A 199 19.26 -1.81 6.81
C GLU A 199 19.59 -3.05 5.96
N GLU A 200 20.40 -3.98 6.51
CA GLU A 200 20.71 -5.25 5.86
C GLU A 200 19.45 -6.09 5.63
N LEU A 201 18.59 -6.25 6.66
CA LEU A 201 17.31 -6.95 6.53
C LEU A 201 16.38 -6.30 5.48
N VAL A 202 16.34 -4.97 5.44
CA VAL A 202 15.54 -4.23 4.45
C VAL A 202 16.04 -4.52 3.03
N ALA A 203 17.35 -4.62 2.83
CA ALA A 203 17.94 -4.92 1.54
C ALA A 203 17.71 -6.39 1.14
N ASP A 204 18.05 -7.32 2.01
CA ASP A 204 18.00 -8.78 1.76
C ASP A 204 16.57 -9.26 1.50
N LEU A 205 15.62 -8.76 2.30
CA LEU A 205 14.20 -9.10 2.17
C LEU A 205 13.48 -8.26 1.12
N GLN A 206 14.16 -7.38 0.40
CA GLN A 206 13.57 -6.49 -0.59
C GLN A 206 12.30 -5.80 -0.05
N VAL A 207 12.43 -5.19 1.12
CA VAL A 207 11.32 -4.51 1.81
C VAL A 207 10.91 -3.28 1.02
N ASP A 208 9.60 -3.14 0.75
CA ASP A 208 9.04 -1.97 0.07
C ASP A 208 8.65 -0.87 1.07
N LEU A 209 8.26 -1.24 2.31
CA LEU A 209 7.83 -0.30 3.33
C LEU A 209 8.20 -0.78 4.74
N VAL A 210 8.82 0.08 5.52
CA VAL A 210 9.03 -0.10 6.96
C VAL A 210 7.91 0.59 7.73
N VAL A 211 7.22 -0.13 8.59
CA VAL A 211 6.09 0.36 9.39
C VAL A 211 6.48 0.35 10.87
N LEU A 212 6.39 1.51 11.52
CA LEU A 212 6.60 1.64 12.97
C LEU A 212 5.29 1.32 13.73
N ALA A 213 5.11 0.04 14.06
CA ALA A 213 3.94 -0.46 14.79
C ALA A 213 4.13 -0.28 16.33
N ARG A 214 4.10 0.94 16.82
CA ARG A 214 4.45 1.31 18.21
C ARG A 214 5.91 1.00 18.54
N TYR A 215 6.81 1.25 17.62
CA TYR A 215 8.24 1.23 17.88
C TYR A 215 8.65 2.50 18.61
N MET A 216 8.99 2.37 19.91
CA MET A 216 9.17 3.50 20.82
C MET A 216 10.63 3.99 20.86
N GLN A 217 11.38 3.83 19.77
CA GLN A 217 12.74 4.35 19.62
C GLN A 217 12.75 5.47 18.57
N ILE A 218 13.49 6.54 18.86
CA ILE A 218 13.73 7.61 17.89
C ILE A 218 14.73 7.09 16.87
N LEU A 219 14.41 7.13 15.60
CA LEU A 219 15.33 6.73 14.53
C LEU A 219 16.47 7.75 14.37
N SER A 220 17.67 7.30 13.97
CA SER A 220 18.76 8.22 13.66
C SER A 220 18.50 8.98 12.37
N PRO A 221 19.12 10.17 12.19
CA PRO A 221 19.04 10.89 10.91
C PRO A 221 19.57 10.07 9.73
N GLU A 222 20.62 9.27 9.97
CA GLU A 222 21.25 8.41 8.97
C GLU A 222 20.31 7.31 8.52
N PHE A 223 19.63 6.64 9.48
CA PHE A 223 18.64 5.62 9.17
C PHE A 223 17.41 6.21 8.45
N CYS A 224 16.95 7.38 8.87
CA CYS A 224 15.91 8.12 8.16
C CYS A 224 16.34 8.43 6.72
N ALA A 225 17.56 8.91 6.50
CA ALA A 225 18.10 9.21 5.17
C ALA A 225 18.20 7.95 4.29
N PHE A 226 18.66 6.82 4.84
CA PHE A 226 18.67 5.53 4.16
C PHE A 226 17.27 5.14 3.69
N LEU A 227 16.33 5.25 4.58
CA LEU A 227 14.97 4.93 4.30
C LEU A 227 14.39 5.87 3.23
N TYR A 228 14.60 7.16 3.26
CA TYR A 228 14.17 8.13 2.23
C TYR A 228 14.91 7.95 0.89
N GLY A 229 16.21 7.77 0.91
CA GLY A 229 17.05 7.70 -0.28
C GLY A 229 16.86 6.44 -1.12
N SER A 230 16.38 5.35 -0.51
CA SER A 230 16.13 4.09 -1.20
C SER A 230 14.81 4.08 -2.02
N GLY A 231 14.03 5.16 -2.01
CA GLY A 231 12.72 5.23 -2.67
C GLY A 231 11.69 4.21 -2.13
N ARG A 232 12.02 3.53 -1.03
CA ARG A 232 11.23 2.48 -0.39
C ARG A 232 10.18 3.02 0.56
N TYR A 233 9.96 4.32 0.50
CA TYR A 233 8.84 5.00 1.13
C TYR A 233 7.90 5.45 0.03
N GLY A 234 6.68 4.96 0.10
CA GLY A 234 5.60 5.64 -0.58
C GLY A 234 5.67 7.10 -0.14
N LEU A 235 5.69 8.03 -1.08
CA LEU A 235 5.63 9.46 -0.82
C LEU A 235 4.45 9.73 0.13
N LEU A 236 4.76 9.77 1.43
CA LEU A 236 4.00 10.62 2.32
C LEU A 236 4.48 12.02 1.98
N PRO A 237 3.60 12.93 1.51
CA PRO A 237 3.99 14.31 1.28
C PRO A 237 4.65 14.85 2.55
N ALA A 238 5.71 15.64 2.37
CA ALA A 238 6.40 16.27 3.48
C ALA A 238 5.37 16.96 4.39
N GLY A 239 5.15 16.43 5.58
CA GLY A 239 4.13 16.92 6.50
C GLY A 239 3.22 15.87 7.14
N VAL A 240 3.20 14.64 6.65
CA VAL A 240 2.49 13.56 7.32
C VAL A 240 3.40 13.00 8.42
N TYR A 241 3.32 13.60 9.59
CA TYR A 241 3.78 12.99 10.82
C TYR A 241 2.95 11.73 11.04
N LEU A 242 3.59 10.56 11.14
CA LEU A 242 2.99 9.37 11.71
C LEU A 242 2.61 9.72 13.15
N LYS A 243 1.38 10.26 13.32
CA LYS A 243 0.79 10.41 14.64
C LYS A 243 0.60 8.98 15.16
N THR A 244 1.42 8.60 16.11
CA THR A 244 1.18 7.40 16.93
C THR A 244 -0.25 7.47 17.47
N LEU A 245 -1.12 6.65 16.92
CA LEU A 245 -2.42 6.33 17.49
C LEU A 245 -2.23 5.50 18.74
#